data_3ff804564737883af077a03581edbf55
#
_entry.id   3ff804564737883af077a03581edbf55
#
_cell.length_a   1.000
_cell.length_b   1.000
_cell.length_c   1.000
_cell.angle_alpha   90.00
_cell.angle_beta   90.00
_cell.angle_gamma   90.00
#
_symmetry.space_group_name_H-M   'P 1'
#
loop_
_entity.id
_entity.type
_entity.pdbx_description
1 polymer ?
#
loop_
_entity_poly.entity_id
_entity_poly.type
_entity_poly.pdbx_seq_one_letter_code
_entity_poly.pdbx_strand_id
1 'polypeptide(L)'
;MEHREQQIIRVSFIGIITNIFLAGFKFVVGFLAHSVAIMADALNNASDVMSSVITIIGTKLAGRPADKQHPYGHGRVEYITAEVISAIVLYAGITALIESARKILNPETPEYSAATLIVVAAGVAVKIVLGRYVSKQGESLSSDALKDSGQDALMDSMVSAATLLGAFVFLGFGLNLEAWLGVFISVMIIKAGLEMFRETTSKILGERIDSEISSAVKETICGTEGVFGAYDLILTNYGPDKLMGSVHVEVPDFWTADKIDTVSREIANRVYTKHHVALAAIGVYSHNTSNDGVMKMQARITEAVMSQEHVLQVHGFNCNVKDRVIRFDIVIDFAAPDFGEVVRKTSEAVKNLYPAFSVTVQPDSDFSD
;
A
#
# COMPACT_ATOMS: atom_id res chain seq x y z
N MET A 1 3.14 -17.04 8.11
CA MET A 1 2.44 -16.07 8.97
C MET A 1 3.00 -16.04 10.39
N GLU A 2 2.99 -17.14 11.14
CA GLU A 2 3.47 -17.16 12.55
C GLU A 2 4.90 -16.65 12.74
N HIS A 3 5.82 -17.01 11.87
CA HIS A 3 7.22 -16.56 11.92
C HIS A 3 7.35 -15.04 11.65
N ARG A 4 6.54 -14.46 10.75
CA ARG A 4 6.51 -13.02 10.45
C ARG A 4 5.96 -12.23 11.66
N GLU A 5 4.85 -12.68 12.23
CA GLU A 5 4.25 -12.07 13.43
C GLU A 5 5.24 -12.02 14.58
N GLN A 6 5.93 -13.14 14.86
CA GLN A 6 6.95 -13.21 15.91
C GLN A 6 8.11 -12.25 15.67
N GLN A 7 8.54 -12.06 14.41
CA GLN A 7 9.60 -11.12 14.06
C GLN A 7 9.15 -9.67 14.29
N ILE A 8 7.93 -9.30 13.87
CA ILE A 8 7.37 -7.96 14.10
C ILE A 8 7.30 -7.66 15.59
N ILE A 9 6.75 -8.59 16.39
CA ILE A 9 6.67 -8.43 17.85
C ILE A 9 8.07 -8.28 18.46
N ARG A 10 9.05 -9.06 18.02
CA ARG A 10 10.44 -8.96 18.52
C ARG A 10 11.06 -7.59 18.21
N VAL A 11 10.87 -7.07 16.99
CA VAL A 11 11.40 -5.75 16.61
C VAL A 11 10.72 -4.64 17.40
N SER A 12 9.38 -4.68 17.56
CA SER A 12 8.64 -3.74 18.39
C SER A 12 9.08 -3.79 19.85
N PHE A 13 9.38 -4.99 20.38
CA PHE A 13 9.87 -5.14 21.75
C PHE A 13 11.27 -4.54 21.94
N ILE A 14 12.15 -4.60 20.93
CA ILE A 14 13.43 -3.88 20.93
C ILE A 14 13.19 -2.37 21.01
N GLY A 15 12.22 -1.86 20.22
CA GLY A 15 11.81 -0.44 20.28
C GLY A 15 11.34 -0.03 21.68
N ILE A 16 10.45 -0.83 22.29
CA ILE A 16 9.95 -0.60 23.65
C ILE A 16 11.09 -0.52 24.67
N ILE A 17 11.97 -1.52 24.69
CA ILE A 17 13.10 -1.56 25.64
C ILE A 17 14.01 -0.34 25.45
N THR A 18 14.33 -0.01 24.20
CA THR A 18 15.20 1.13 23.88
C THR A 18 14.58 2.45 24.35
N ASN A 19 13.29 2.66 24.07
CA ASN A 19 12.59 3.87 24.45
C ASN A 19 12.37 3.97 25.97
N ILE A 20 12.10 2.86 26.67
CA ILE A 20 12.06 2.82 28.14
C ILE A 20 13.42 3.20 28.72
N PHE A 21 14.52 2.64 28.18
CA PHE A 21 15.86 2.96 28.61
C PHE A 21 16.19 4.44 28.41
N LEU A 22 15.88 4.99 27.22
CA LEU A 22 16.07 6.42 26.94
C LEU A 22 15.23 7.31 27.85
N ALA A 23 13.95 6.98 28.05
CA ALA A 23 13.07 7.72 28.94
C ALA A 23 13.60 7.72 30.38
N GLY A 24 13.97 6.55 30.89
CA GLY A 24 14.53 6.42 32.24
C GLY A 24 15.86 7.16 32.41
N PHE A 25 16.77 7.03 31.44
CA PHE A 25 18.05 7.72 31.43
C PHE A 25 17.86 9.25 31.42
N LYS A 26 17.06 9.75 30.48
CA LYS A 26 16.75 11.19 30.38
C LYS A 26 16.03 11.71 31.61
N PHE A 27 15.10 10.96 32.18
CA PHE A 27 14.41 11.34 33.39
C PHE A 27 15.38 11.53 34.58
N VAL A 28 16.27 10.56 34.79
CA VAL A 28 17.28 10.63 35.88
C VAL A 28 18.22 11.82 35.68
N VAL A 29 18.75 11.98 34.45
CA VAL A 29 19.66 13.13 34.18
C VAL A 29 18.92 14.45 34.26
N GLY A 30 17.69 14.56 33.75
CA GLY A 30 16.86 15.77 33.81
C GLY A 30 16.52 16.14 35.26
N PHE A 31 16.20 15.16 36.11
CA PHE A 31 15.93 15.35 37.51
C PHE A 31 17.17 15.87 38.29
N LEU A 32 18.32 15.22 38.07
CA LEU A 32 19.58 15.63 38.72
C LEU A 32 20.10 16.99 38.23
N ALA A 33 19.87 17.32 36.95
CA ALA A 33 20.26 18.58 36.34
C ALA A 33 19.21 19.70 36.52
N HIS A 34 18.08 19.40 37.20
CA HIS A 34 16.94 20.30 37.33
C HIS A 34 16.44 20.86 35.97
N SER A 35 16.57 20.08 34.91
CA SER A 35 16.21 20.48 33.54
C SER A 35 14.83 19.99 33.15
N VAL A 36 13.87 20.91 33.07
CA VAL A 36 12.51 20.63 32.65
C VAL A 36 12.49 20.16 31.19
N ALA A 37 13.38 20.67 30.32
CA ALA A 37 13.50 20.29 28.93
C ALA A 37 13.88 18.82 28.76
N ILE A 38 14.88 18.32 29.50
CA ILE A 38 15.27 16.90 29.46
C ILE A 38 14.15 16.02 30.02
N MET A 39 13.44 16.46 31.05
CA MET A 39 12.29 15.71 31.59
C MET A 39 11.12 15.62 30.57
N ALA A 40 10.84 16.71 29.86
CA ALA A 40 9.85 16.72 28.79
C ALA A 40 10.24 15.76 27.64
N ASP A 41 11.52 15.74 27.25
CA ASP A 41 12.04 14.82 26.26
C ASP A 41 12.00 13.33 26.73
N ALA A 42 12.15 13.08 28.04
CA ALA A 42 11.91 11.76 28.62
C ALA A 42 10.44 11.31 28.48
N LEU A 43 9.48 12.24 28.68
CA LEU A 43 8.06 11.97 28.47
C LEU A 43 7.77 11.65 27.01
N ASN A 44 8.42 12.34 26.07
CA ASN A 44 8.28 12.05 24.64
C ASN A 44 8.71 10.62 24.32
N ASN A 45 9.88 10.17 24.82
CA ASN A 45 10.30 8.78 24.64
C ASN A 45 9.34 7.75 25.28
N ALA A 46 8.66 8.11 26.35
CA ALA A 46 7.62 7.26 26.93
C ALA A 46 6.39 7.15 25.99
N SER A 47 6.08 8.21 25.24
CA SER A 47 5.02 8.18 24.22
C SER A 47 5.36 7.26 23.03
N ASP A 48 6.64 7.15 22.64
CA ASP A 48 7.08 6.23 21.57
C ASP A 48 6.88 4.75 21.95
N VAL A 49 6.90 4.45 23.26
CA VAL A 49 6.52 3.12 23.75
C VAL A 49 5.08 2.77 23.36
N MET A 50 4.19 3.77 23.36
CA MET A 50 2.79 3.57 22.98
C MET A 50 2.66 3.16 21.52
N SER A 51 3.39 3.80 20.59
CA SER A 51 3.40 3.40 19.15
C SER A 51 3.84 1.95 19.00
N SER A 52 4.90 1.53 19.69
CA SER A 52 5.36 0.14 19.66
C SER A 52 4.35 -0.84 20.26
N VAL A 53 3.63 -0.46 21.32
CA VAL A 53 2.54 -1.27 21.89
C VAL A 53 1.38 -1.40 20.92
N ILE A 54 1.00 -0.31 20.24
CA ILE A 54 -0.04 -0.30 19.20
C ILE A 54 0.34 -1.26 18.08
N THR A 55 1.60 -1.24 17.63
CA THR A 55 2.11 -2.17 16.60
C THR A 55 1.97 -3.63 17.04
N ILE A 56 2.35 -3.98 18.27
CA ILE A 56 2.22 -5.34 18.80
C ILE A 56 0.77 -5.79 18.86
N ILE A 57 -0.12 -4.93 19.36
CA ILE A 57 -1.55 -5.23 19.44
C ILE A 57 -2.13 -5.41 18.02
N GLY A 58 -1.82 -4.51 17.11
CA GLY A 58 -2.27 -4.54 15.73
C GLY A 58 -1.83 -5.80 15.01
N THR A 59 -0.53 -6.16 15.12
CA THR A 59 0.01 -7.38 14.52
C THR A 59 -0.66 -8.64 15.07
N LYS A 60 -0.84 -8.71 16.40
CA LYS A 60 -1.57 -9.83 17.03
C LYS A 60 -3.02 -9.94 16.59
N LEU A 61 -3.70 -8.82 16.40
CA LEU A 61 -5.07 -8.80 15.90
C LEU A 61 -5.12 -9.18 14.42
N ALA A 62 -4.18 -8.68 13.61
CA ALA A 62 -4.07 -9.00 12.19
C ALA A 62 -3.81 -10.49 11.94
N GLY A 63 -3.01 -11.13 12.81
CA GLY A 63 -2.71 -12.58 12.75
C GLY A 63 -3.87 -13.50 13.15
N ARG A 64 -5.00 -12.97 13.62
CA ARG A 64 -6.17 -13.81 13.96
C ARG A 64 -6.73 -14.49 12.71
N PRO A 65 -7.10 -15.79 12.82
CA PRO A 65 -7.72 -16.50 11.72
C PRO A 65 -9.08 -15.90 11.35
N ALA A 66 -9.57 -16.27 10.16
CA ALA A 66 -10.92 -15.94 9.74
C ALA A 66 -11.97 -16.49 10.71
N ASP A 67 -13.03 -15.71 10.94
CA ASP A 67 -14.18 -16.06 11.75
C ASP A 67 -15.49 -15.75 11.02
N LYS A 68 -16.63 -15.96 11.69
CA LYS A 68 -17.96 -15.71 11.08
C LYS A 68 -18.21 -14.23 10.75
N GLN A 69 -17.60 -13.30 11.49
CA GLN A 69 -17.75 -11.86 11.26
C GLN A 69 -16.75 -11.36 10.23
N HIS A 70 -15.55 -11.96 10.20
CA HIS A 70 -14.46 -11.61 9.31
C HIS A 70 -14.00 -12.84 8.50
N PRO A 71 -14.79 -13.29 7.50
CA PRO A 71 -14.52 -14.52 6.75
C PRO A 71 -13.21 -14.44 5.93
N TYR A 72 -12.76 -13.24 5.60
CA TYR A 72 -11.48 -13.02 4.91
C TYR A 72 -10.28 -12.87 5.87
N GLY A 73 -10.50 -12.98 7.20
CA GLY A 73 -9.48 -12.79 8.23
C GLY A 73 -9.34 -11.34 8.67
N HIS A 74 -8.33 -11.09 9.51
CA HIS A 74 -8.13 -9.81 10.18
C HIS A 74 -6.91 -9.03 9.66
N GLY A 75 -6.30 -9.44 8.54
CA GLY A 75 -5.04 -8.87 8.02
C GLY A 75 -5.06 -7.36 7.84
N ARG A 76 -6.21 -6.77 7.44
CA ARG A 76 -6.37 -5.32 7.28
C ARG A 76 -6.24 -4.52 8.59
N VAL A 77 -6.30 -5.17 9.75
CA VAL A 77 -6.05 -4.50 11.05
C VAL A 77 -4.63 -3.92 11.11
N GLU A 78 -3.67 -4.52 10.39
CA GLU A 78 -2.32 -3.97 10.30
C GLU A 78 -2.31 -2.59 9.63
N TYR A 79 -3.10 -2.39 8.59
CA TYR A 79 -3.25 -1.09 7.93
C TYR A 79 -3.92 -0.05 8.84
N ILE A 80 -4.98 -0.45 9.56
CA ILE A 80 -5.63 0.43 10.55
C ILE A 80 -4.63 0.83 11.64
N THR A 81 -3.77 -0.09 12.05
CA THR A 81 -2.71 0.16 13.03
C THR A 81 -1.70 1.19 12.52
N ALA A 82 -1.24 1.02 11.28
CA ALA A 82 -0.34 1.98 10.63
C ALA A 82 -1.01 3.36 10.46
N GLU A 83 -2.30 3.40 10.12
CA GLU A 83 -3.06 4.66 10.04
C GLU A 83 -3.16 5.39 11.39
N VAL A 84 -3.33 4.67 12.49
CA VAL A 84 -3.31 5.26 13.84
C VAL A 84 -1.93 5.83 14.15
N ILE A 85 -0.84 5.13 13.81
CA ILE A 85 0.53 5.61 14.02
C ILE A 85 0.79 6.87 13.18
N SER A 86 0.42 6.88 11.90
CA SER A 86 0.60 8.05 11.04
C SER A 86 -0.21 9.27 11.51
N ALA A 87 -1.40 9.05 12.10
CA ALA A 87 -2.16 10.12 12.72
C ALA A 87 -1.46 10.71 13.98
N ILE A 88 -0.78 9.87 14.76
CA ILE A 88 0.05 10.32 15.90
C ILE A 88 1.22 11.16 15.40
N VAL A 89 1.91 10.74 14.33
CA VAL A 89 3.00 11.51 13.69
C VAL A 89 2.52 12.87 13.20
N LEU A 90 1.36 12.90 12.53
CA LEU A 90 0.73 14.16 12.09
C LEU A 90 0.44 15.09 13.27
N TYR A 91 -0.15 14.57 14.33
CA TYR A 91 -0.45 15.33 15.54
C TYR A 91 0.83 15.91 16.17
N ALA A 92 1.90 15.10 16.27
CA ALA A 92 3.19 15.54 16.77
C ALA A 92 3.79 16.65 15.89
N GLY A 93 3.76 16.51 14.57
CA GLY A 93 4.22 17.54 13.64
C GLY A 93 3.46 18.86 13.77
N ILE A 94 2.13 18.80 13.85
CA ILE A 94 1.28 19.99 14.03
C ILE A 94 1.58 20.67 15.38
N THR A 95 1.73 19.90 16.46
CA THR A 95 2.04 20.42 17.78
C THR A 95 3.41 21.10 17.80
N ALA A 96 4.42 20.46 17.20
CA ALA A 96 5.77 21.03 17.07
C ALA A 96 5.78 22.32 16.24
N LEU A 97 4.96 22.41 15.18
CA LEU A 97 4.81 23.62 14.38
C LEU A 97 4.22 24.77 15.19
N ILE A 98 3.15 24.50 15.95
CA ILE A 98 2.50 25.51 16.81
C ILE A 98 3.48 25.99 17.87
N GLU A 99 4.23 25.09 18.49
CA GLU A 99 5.21 25.44 19.52
C GLU A 99 6.35 26.27 18.94
N SER A 100 6.90 25.87 17.80
CA SER A 100 7.96 26.61 17.10
C SER A 100 7.48 28.00 16.67
N ALA A 101 6.25 28.13 16.16
CA ALA A 101 5.64 29.42 15.80
C ALA A 101 5.46 30.32 17.05
N ARG A 102 5.05 29.75 18.18
CA ARG A 102 4.96 30.51 19.46
C ARG A 102 6.32 31.04 19.93
N LYS A 103 7.38 30.20 19.79
CA LYS A 103 8.76 30.64 20.16
C LYS A 103 9.29 31.74 19.21
N ILE A 104 8.84 31.83 17.99
CA ILE A 104 9.15 32.94 17.08
C ILE A 104 8.45 34.22 17.53
N LEU A 105 7.17 34.13 17.90
CA LEU A 105 6.37 35.29 18.34
C LEU A 105 6.77 35.82 19.73
N ASN A 106 7.16 34.91 20.61
CA ASN A 106 7.60 35.21 21.97
C ASN A 106 9.00 34.59 22.20
N PRO A 107 10.07 35.25 21.77
CA PRO A 107 11.41 34.71 21.89
C PRO A 107 11.84 34.57 23.34
N GLU A 108 12.15 33.36 23.73
CA GLU A 108 12.77 33.08 25.03
C GLU A 108 14.28 32.89 24.85
N THR A 109 15.06 33.32 25.82
CA THR A 109 16.51 33.04 25.81
C THR A 109 16.75 31.60 26.24
N PRO A 110 17.23 30.71 25.35
CA PRO A 110 17.43 29.31 25.69
C PRO A 110 18.59 29.16 26.69
N GLU A 111 18.37 28.34 27.71
CA GLU A 111 19.41 27.94 28.65
C GLU A 111 19.97 26.55 28.27
N TYR A 112 21.17 26.54 27.68
CA TYR A 112 21.85 25.30 27.34
C TYR A 112 22.95 24.97 28.33
N SER A 113 22.81 23.83 29.04
CA SER A 113 23.91 23.26 29.82
C SER A 113 24.66 22.21 28.99
N ALA A 114 25.96 22.02 29.25
CA ALA A 114 26.73 20.97 28.59
C ALA A 114 26.14 19.56 28.84
N ALA A 115 25.58 19.31 30.01
CA ALA A 115 24.90 18.05 30.32
C ALA A 115 23.67 17.84 29.45
N THR A 116 22.83 18.87 29.27
CA THR A 116 21.65 18.84 28.40
C THR A 116 22.06 18.46 26.97
N LEU A 117 23.08 19.13 26.41
CA LEU A 117 23.51 18.88 25.01
C LEU A 117 24.07 17.48 24.83
N ILE A 118 24.86 16.94 25.77
CA ILE A 118 25.37 15.55 25.67
C ILE A 118 24.24 14.53 25.70
N VAL A 119 23.25 14.71 26.57
CA VAL A 119 22.11 13.80 26.72
C VAL A 119 21.25 13.81 25.45
N VAL A 120 20.97 15.00 24.91
CA VAL A 120 20.21 15.12 23.63
C VAL A 120 21.00 14.51 22.50
N ALA A 121 22.31 14.74 22.38
CA ALA A 121 23.15 14.13 21.32
C ALA A 121 23.17 12.60 21.40
N ALA A 122 23.31 12.04 22.61
CA ALA A 122 23.24 10.60 22.79
C ALA A 122 21.87 10.03 22.40
N GLY A 123 20.79 10.73 22.80
CA GLY A 123 19.42 10.36 22.43
C GLY A 123 19.19 10.37 20.91
N VAL A 124 19.67 11.40 20.22
CA VAL A 124 19.60 11.50 18.75
C VAL A 124 20.31 10.32 18.10
N ALA A 125 21.53 10.00 18.51
CA ALA A 125 22.29 8.88 17.94
C ALA A 125 21.56 7.54 18.13
N VAL A 126 21.04 7.27 19.31
CA VAL A 126 20.29 6.03 19.60
C VAL A 126 19.00 5.98 18.77
N LYS A 127 18.22 7.07 18.67
CA LYS A 127 16.99 7.12 17.90
C LYS A 127 17.22 6.96 16.39
N ILE A 128 18.29 7.53 15.82
CA ILE A 128 18.65 7.31 14.42
C ILE A 128 18.93 5.83 14.15
N VAL A 129 19.70 5.18 15.02
CA VAL A 129 20.01 3.75 14.87
C VAL A 129 18.77 2.90 15.01
N LEU A 130 17.95 3.17 16.03
CA LEU A 130 16.69 2.47 16.27
C LEU A 130 15.71 2.65 15.08
N GLY A 131 15.47 3.90 14.69
CA GLY A 131 14.51 4.22 13.62
C GLY A 131 14.89 3.57 12.29
N ARG A 132 16.17 3.63 11.89
CA ARG A 132 16.67 2.93 10.70
C ARG A 132 16.52 1.42 10.81
N TYR A 133 16.80 0.85 11.98
CA TYR A 133 16.65 -0.59 12.19
C TYR A 133 15.19 -1.01 12.09
N VAL A 134 14.27 -0.33 12.78
CA VAL A 134 12.84 -0.64 12.81
C VAL A 134 12.22 -0.45 11.41
N SER A 135 12.52 0.66 10.72
CA SER A 135 12.01 0.93 9.38
C SER A 135 12.48 -0.12 8.38
N LYS A 136 13.79 -0.48 8.38
CA LYS A 136 14.32 -1.53 7.52
C LYS A 136 13.70 -2.91 7.80
N GLN A 137 13.44 -3.24 9.06
CA GLN A 137 12.73 -4.47 9.40
C GLN A 137 11.27 -4.41 8.95
N GLY A 138 10.62 -3.24 9.06
CA GLY A 138 9.27 -3.00 8.54
C GLY A 138 9.18 -3.28 7.04
N GLU A 139 10.12 -2.76 6.25
CA GLU A 139 10.22 -3.04 4.81
C GLU A 139 10.40 -4.54 4.53
N SER A 140 11.36 -5.20 5.22
CA SER A 140 11.66 -6.63 4.99
C SER A 140 10.53 -7.56 5.39
N LEU A 141 9.69 -7.14 6.34
CA LEU A 141 8.53 -7.89 6.84
C LEU A 141 7.22 -7.42 6.23
N SER A 142 7.25 -6.50 5.27
CA SER A 142 6.06 -5.87 4.67
C SER A 142 5.06 -5.39 5.74
N SER A 143 5.57 -4.79 6.83
CA SER A 143 4.77 -4.27 7.93
C SER A 143 4.77 -2.76 7.94
N ASP A 144 3.66 -2.17 7.48
CA ASP A 144 3.48 -0.72 7.45
C ASP A 144 3.53 -0.13 8.88
N ALA A 145 2.96 -0.83 9.86
CA ALA A 145 3.00 -0.40 11.26
C ALA A 145 4.44 -0.29 11.81
N LEU A 146 5.34 -1.23 11.45
CA LEU A 146 6.77 -1.13 11.80
C LEU A 146 7.48 -0.03 11.01
N LYS A 147 7.20 0.08 9.71
CA LYS A 147 7.76 1.11 8.85
C LYS A 147 7.44 2.49 9.40
N ASP A 148 6.16 2.72 9.73
CA ASP A 148 5.67 3.98 10.28
C ASP A 148 6.24 4.26 11.66
N SER A 149 6.30 3.27 12.56
CA SER A 149 6.95 3.40 13.86
C SER A 149 8.44 3.72 13.75
N GLY A 150 9.15 3.15 12.78
CA GLY A 150 10.55 3.47 12.50
C GLY A 150 10.73 4.89 11.94
N GLN A 151 9.82 5.32 11.08
CA GLN A 151 9.74 6.66 10.51
C GLN A 151 9.49 7.71 11.60
N ASP A 152 8.55 7.44 12.51
CA ASP A 152 8.27 8.28 13.69
C ASP A 152 9.53 8.50 14.53
N ALA A 153 10.25 7.43 14.89
CA ALA A 153 11.51 7.54 15.64
C ALA A 153 12.58 8.35 14.89
N LEU A 154 12.64 8.29 13.55
CA LEU A 154 13.54 9.11 12.74
C LEU A 154 13.14 10.59 12.76
N MET A 155 11.84 10.89 12.60
CA MET A 155 11.33 12.26 12.65
C MET A 155 11.61 12.93 13.99
N ASP A 156 11.39 12.20 15.09
CA ASP A 156 11.69 12.68 16.43
C ASP A 156 13.21 12.94 16.63
N SER A 157 14.06 12.07 16.06
CA SER A 157 15.51 12.31 16.04
C SER A 157 15.90 13.57 15.26
N MET A 158 15.18 13.93 14.21
CA MET A 158 15.41 15.16 13.43
C MET A 158 15.05 16.42 14.25
N VAL A 159 13.92 16.38 14.97
CA VAL A 159 13.56 17.49 15.90
C VAL A 159 14.65 17.70 16.92
N SER A 160 15.09 16.63 17.59
CA SER A 160 16.16 16.70 18.60
C SER A 160 17.50 17.15 18.03
N ALA A 161 17.84 16.72 16.79
CA ALA A 161 19.05 17.18 16.10
C ALA A 161 19.00 18.66 15.73
N ALA A 162 17.82 19.18 15.35
CA ALA A 162 17.64 20.62 15.10
C ALA A 162 17.82 21.46 16.36
N THR A 163 17.31 20.98 17.47
CA THR A 163 17.54 21.63 18.78
C THR A 163 19.04 21.71 19.10
N LEU A 164 19.79 20.62 18.86
CA LEU A 164 21.26 20.62 19.01
C LEU A 164 21.95 21.63 18.08
N LEU A 165 21.57 21.65 16.78
CA LEU A 165 22.13 22.59 15.82
C LEU A 165 21.84 24.07 16.25
N GLY A 166 20.59 24.33 16.66
CA GLY A 166 20.18 25.63 17.17
C GLY A 166 21.01 26.05 18.39
N ALA A 167 21.24 25.09 19.31
CA ALA A 167 22.06 25.33 20.49
C ALA A 167 23.52 25.66 20.16
N PHE A 168 24.15 24.94 19.21
CA PHE A 168 25.52 25.22 18.78
C PHE A 168 25.63 26.58 18.09
N VAL A 169 24.67 26.96 17.27
CA VAL A 169 24.63 28.27 16.61
C VAL A 169 24.45 29.39 17.64
N PHE A 170 23.58 29.18 18.62
CA PHE A 170 23.38 30.13 19.70
C PHE A 170 24.66 30.34 20.55
N LEU A 171 25.30 29.24 20.96
CA LEU A 171 26.53 29.30 21.74
C LEU A 171 27.71 29.91 20.97
N GLY A 172 27.80 29.69 19.65
CA GLY A 172 28.91 30.20 18.81
C GLY A 172 28.68 31.61 18.29
N PHE A 173 27.46 31.98 17.94
CA PHE A 173 27.14 33.22 17.21
C PHE A 173 26.10 34.11 17.93
N GLY A 174 25.50 33.66 19.04
CA GLY A 174 24.43 34.38 19.71
C GLY A 174 23.10 34.45 18.96
N LEU A 175 22.96 33.70 17.84
CA LEU A 175 21.76 33.71 17.00
C LEU A 175 20.79 32.59 17.42
N ASN A 176 19.59 32.97 17.84
CA ASN A 176 18.53 32.00 18.16
C ASN A 176 17.82 31.54 16.89
N LEU A 177 18.28 30.44 16.30
CA LEU A 177 17.68 29.82 15.10
C LEU A 177 16.80 28.63 15.45
N GLU A 178 16.71 28.21 16.72
CA GLU A 178 15.99 27.01 17.16
C GLU A 178 14.54 26.98 16.65
N ALA A 179 13.81 28.08 16.84
CA ALA A 179 12.42 28.19 16.46
C ALA A 179 12.19 28.11 14.95
N TRP A 180 13.09 28.69 14.14
CA TRP A 180 13.02 28.63 12.68
C TRP A 180 13.33 27.24 12.13
N LEU A 181 14.33 26.56 12.69
CA LEU A 181 14.63 25.17 12.39
C LEU A 181 13.48 24.27 12.80
N GLY A 182 12.86 24.54 13.95
CA GLY A 182 11.66 23.83 14.42
C GLY A 182 10.49 23.94 13.45
N VAL A 183 10.19 25.12 12.92
CA VAL A 183 9.16 25.30 11.88
C VAL A 183 9.48 24.48 10.62
N PHE A 184 10.70 24.58 10.12
CA PHE A 184 11.10 23.85 8.90
C PHE A 184 10.92 22.34 9.07
N ILE A 185 11.39 21.79 10.18
CA ILE A 185 11.30 20.35 10.45
C ILE A 185 9.87 19.92 10.73
N SER A 186 9.07 20.72 11.46
CA SER A 186 7.67 20.40 11.68
C SER A 186 6.88 20.29 10.36
N VAL A 187 7.16 21.15 9.38
CA VAL A 187 6.56 21.06 8.06
C VAL A 187 6.96 19.76 7.34
N MET A 188 8.24 19.34 7.47
CA MET A 188 8.68 18.06 6.92
C MET A 188 8.00 16.87 7.60
N ILE A 189 7.84 16.90 8.92
CA ILE A 189 7.14 15.85 9.68
C ILE A 189 5.67 15.76 9.24
N ILE A 190 4.99 16.90 9.14
CA ILE A 190 3.59 16.95 8.69
C ILE A 190 3.48 16.35 7.26
N LYS A 191 4.41 16.72 6.37
CA LYS A 191 4.44 16.14 5.01
C LYS A 191 4.62 14.62 5.06
N ALA A 192 5.61 14.12 5.79
CA ALA A 192 5.86 12.68 5.92
C ALA A 192 4.67 11.94 6.54
N GLY A 193 4.10 12.46 7.64
CA GLY A 193 2.91 11.88 8.26
C GLY A 193 1.69 11.84 7.33
N LEU A 194 1.53 12.88 6.48
CA LEU A 194 0.46 12.89 5.48
C LEU A 194 0.70 11.88 4.35
N GLU A 195 1.93 11.68 3.92
CA GLU A 195 2.31 10.65 2.94
C GLU A 195 2.04 9.25 3.49
N MET A 196 2.49 8.96 4.72
CA MET A 196 2.20 7.69 5.43
C MET A 196 0.70 7.44 5.54
N PHE A 197 -0.08 8.45 5.97
CA PHE A 197 -1.53 8.36 6.12
C PHE A 197 -2.21 8.06 4.77
N ARG A 198 -1.81 8.74 3.69
CA ARG A 198 -2.35 8.51 2.34
C ARG A 198 -2.01 7.12 1.81
N GLU A 199 -0.77 6.67 1.97
CA GLU A 199 -0.32 5.33 1.54
C GLU A 199 -1.16 4.24 2.22
N THR A 200 -1.33 4.33 3.54
CA THR A 200 -2.10 3.36 4.31
C THR A 200 -3.59 3.39 3.95
N THR A 201 -4.17 4.60 3.82
CA THR A 201 -5.56 4.77 3.37
C THR A 201 -5.77 4.18 1.98
N SER A 202 -4.83 4.36 1.05
CA SER A 202 -4.88 3.76 -0.30
C SER A 202 -4.98 2.24 -0.24
N LYS A 203 -4.18 1.58 0.61
CA LYS A 203 -4.24 0.13 0.84
C LYS A 203 -5.59 -0.32 1.40
N ILE A 204 -6.18 0.45 2.32
CA ILE A 204 -7.51 0.16 2.87
C ILE A 204 -8.60 0.29 1.80
N LEU A 205 -8.51 1.31 0.96
CA LEU A 205 -9.45 1.56 -0.15
C LEU A 205 -9.35 0.52 -1.27
N GLY A 206 -8.22 -0.19 -1.38
CA GLY A 206 -7.96 -1.18 -2.42
C GLY A 206 -7.14 -0.57 -3.56
N GLU A 207 -5.91 -0.18 -3.28
CA GLU A 207 -4.97 0.23 -4.32
C GLU A 207 -4.69 -0.91 -5.31
N ARG A 208 -4.30 -0.52 -6.51
CA ARG A 208 -3.88 -1.45 -7.56
C ARG A 208 -2.69 -2.29 -7.05
N ILE A 209 -2.76 -3.59 -7.28
CA ILE A 209 -1.66 -4.50 -6.97
C ILE A 209 -0.54 -4.28 -8.00
N ASP A 210 0.69 -4.48 -7.56
CA ASP A 210 1.88 -4.35 -8.38
C ASP A 210 1.74 -5.11 -9.71
N SER A 211 2.05 -4.43 -10.81
CA SER A 211 1.95 -4.98 -12.16
C SER A 211 2.86 -6.21 -12.36
N GLU A 212 3.99 -6.31 -11.65
CA GLU A 212 4.85 -7.49 -11.69
C GLU A 212 4.12 -8.73 -11.14
N ILE A 213 3.36 -8.58 -10.05
CA ILE A 213 2.56 -9.67 -9.46
C ILE A 213 1.42 -10.05 -10.41
N SER A 214 0.69 -9.06 -10.93
CA SER A 214 -0.42 -9.28 -11.85
C SER A 214 0.04 -10.01 -13.12
N SER A 215 1.14 -9.58 -13.72
CA SER A 215 1.73 -10.20 -14.91
C SER A 215 2.22 -11.62 -14.63
N ALA A 216 2.89 -11.86 -13.49
CA ALA A 216 3.37 -13.18 -13.11
C ALA A 216 2.21 -14.17 -12.84
N VAL A 217 1.10 -13.70 -12.29
CA VAL A 217 -0.13 -14.50 -12.11
C VAL A 217 -0.73 -14.85 -13.46
N LYS A 218 -0.90 -13.87 -14.36
CA LYS A 218 -1.42 -14.10 -15.74
C LYS A 218 -0.53 -15.09 -16.50
N GLU A 219 0.80 -14.94 -16.45
CA GLU A 219 1.75 -15.86 -17.08
C GLU A 219 1.59 -17.29 -16.54
N THR A 220 1.43 -17.44 -15.22
CA THR A 220 1.21 -18.77 -14.59
C THR A 220 -0.09 -19.41 -15.05
N ILE A 221 -1.16 -18.63 -15.24
CA ILE A 221 -2.47 -19.07 -15.74
C ILE A 221 -2.34 -19.50 -17.21
N CYS A 222 -1.76 -18.65 -18.06
CA CYS A 222 -1.56 -18.92 -19.48
C CYS A 222 -0.60 -20.10 -19.75
N GLY A 223 0.29 -20.42 -18.79
CA GLY A 223 1.13 -21.62 -18.83
C GLY A 223 0.38 -22.93 -18.55
N THR A 224 -0.95 -22.91 -18.40
CA THR A 224 -1.77 -24.12 -18.26
C THR A 224 -2.23 -24.59 -19.64
N GLU A 225 -2.13 -25.91 -19.90
CA GLU A 225 -2.45 -26.50 -21.21
C GLU A 225 -3.90 -26.21 -21.65
N GLY A 226 -4.05 -25.63 -22.83
CA GLY A 226 -5.34 -25.30 -23.42
C GLY A 226 -5.95 -23.98 -22.96
N VAL A 227 -5.23 -23.17 -22.20
CA VAL A 227 -5.60 -21.79 -21.86
C VAL A 227 -4.97 -20.85 -22.88
N PHE A 228 -5.80 -20.08 -23.59
CA PHE A 228 -5.35 -19.14 -24.64
C PHE A 228 -5.06 -17.74 -24.09
N GLY A 229 -5.70 -17.36 -22.98
CA GLY A 229 -5.53 -16.05 -22.37
C GLY A 229 -6.09 -15.99 -20.95
N ALA A 230 -5.65 -14.98 -20.21
CA ALA A 230 -6.14 -14.62 -18.87
C ALA A 230 -6.49 -13.13 -18.86
N TYR A 231 -7.75 -12.83 -18.61
CA TYR A 231 -8.36 -11.50 -18.70
C TYR A 231 -9.07 -11.16 -17.40
N ASP A 232 -9.38 -9.89 -17.18
CA ASP A 232 -10.18 -9.39 -16.07
C ASP A 232 -9.61 -9.86 -14.72
N LEU A 233 -8.28 -9.86 -14.59
CA LEU A 233 -7.63 -10.23 -13.35
C LEU A 233 -7.86 -9.11 -12.32
N ILE A 234 -8.73 -9.40 -11.35
CA ILE A 234 -8.97 -8.53 -10.21
C ILE A 234 -8.26 -9.13 -9.02
N LEU A 235 -7.34 -8.37 -8.43
CA LEU A 235 -6.64 -8.74 -7.20
C LEU A 235 -6.96 -7.75 -6.10
N THR A 236 -7.26 -8.25 -4.91
CA THR A 236 -7.58 -7.45 -3.73
C THR A 236 -6.72 -7.89 -2.56
N ASN A 237 -6.21 -6.92 -1.81
CA ASN A 237 -5.39 -7.13 -0.65
C ASN A 237 -6.24 -7.18 0.63
N TYR A 238 -6.14 -8.27 1.38
CA TYR A 238 -6.76 -8.45 2.71
C TYR A 238 -5.73 -8.54 3.84
N GLY A 239 -4.59 -7.87 3.68
CA GLY A 239 -3.46 -7.86 4.59
C GLY A 239 -2.16 -8.16 3.81
N PRO A 240 -0.99 -7.88 4.38
CA PRO A 240 0.29 -7.91 3.67
C PRO A 240 0.60 -9.23 2.95
N ASP A 241 0.11 -10.35 3.49
CA ASP A 241 0.41 -11.69 2.97
C ASP A 241 -0.82 -12.38 2.38
N LYS A 242 -1.91 -11.66 2.09
CA LYS A 242 -3.16 -12.28 1.65
C LYS A 242 -3.77 -11.56 0.47
N LEU A 243 -3.46 -12.06 -0.71
CA LEU A 243 -4.08 -11.64 -1.96
C LEU A 243 -5.24 -12.57 -2.32
N MET A 244 -6.36 -11.98 -2.72
CA MET A 244 -7.52 -12.69 -3.26
C MET A 244 -7.92 -12.08 -4.57
N GLY A 245 -8.51 -12.86 -5.46
CA GLY A 245 -8.94 -12.31 -6.73
C GLY A 245 -9.85 -13.22 -7.53
N SER A 246 -10.19 -12.73 -8.70
CA SER A 246 -10.91 -13.45 -9.74
C SER A 246 -10.26 -13.20 -11.09
N VAL A 247 -10.48 -14.09 -12.06
CA VAL A 247 -9.93 -13.99 -13.40
C VAL A 247 -10.89 -14.64 -14.38
N HIS A 248 -10.90 -14.18 -15.63
CA HIS A 248 -11.46 -14.91 -16.74
C HIS A 248 -10.36 -15.58 -17.54
N VAL A 249 -10.57 -16.85 -17.93
CA VAL A 249 -9.66 -17.61 -18.78
C VAL A 249 -10.31 -17.92 -20.11
N GLU A 250 -9.58 -17.80 -21.19
CA GLU A 250 -10.05 -18.16 -22.52
C GLU A 250 -9.66 -19.60 -22.83
N VAL A 251 -10.67 -20.44 -23.14
CA VAL A 251 -10.50 -21.89 -23.35
C VAL A 251 -11.24 -22.35 -24.61
N PRO A 252 -10.89 -23.52 -25.19
CA PRO A 252 -11.57 -24.04 -26.38
C PRO A 252 -13.08 -24.20 -26.22
N ASP A 253 -13.84 -23.83 -27.23
CA ASP A 253 -15.30 -23.88 -27.25
C ASP A 253 -15.90 -25.32 -27.18
N PHE A 254 -15.08 -26.35 -27.39
CA PHE A 254 -15.50 -27.75 -27.28
C PHE A 254 -15.25 -28.38 -25.90
N TRP A 255 -14.68 -27.63 -24.94
CA TRP A 255 -14.46 -28.20 -23.61
C TRP A 255 -15.77 -28.43 -22.86
N THR A 256 -15.82 -29.58 -22.18
CA THR A 256 -16.96 -29.93 -21.33
C THR A 256 -16.82 -29.24 -19.95
N ALA A 257 -17.92 -29.16 -19.24
CA ALA A 257 -17.93 -28.60 -17.87
C ALA A 257 -16.95 -29.35 -16.92
N ASP A 258 -16.80 -30.68 -17.08
CA ASP A 258 -15.86 -31.50 -16.32
C ASP A 258 -14.39 -31.09 -16.60
N LYS A 259 -14.04 -30.86 -17.89
CA LYS A 259 -12.71 -30.40 -18.25
C LYS A 259 -12.43 -28.99 -17.69
N ILE A 260 -13.41 -28.10 -17.79
CA ILE A 260 -13.33 -26.73 -17.26
C ILE A 260 -13.11 -26.76 -15.75
N ASP A 261 -13.88 -27.55 -14.99
CA ASP A 261 -13.72 -27.68 -13.52
C ASP A 261 -12.32 -28.19 -13.18
N THR A 262 -11.84 -29.23 -13.87
CA THR A 262 -10.50 -29.78 -13.65
C THR A 262 -9.40 -28.74 -13.85
N VAL A 263 -9.44 -28.00 -14.97
CA VAL A 263 -8.42 -26.99 -15.30
C VAL A 263 -8.53 -25.78 -14.38
N SER A 264 -9.74 -25.37 -14.00
CA SER A 264 -9.91 -24.26 -13.05
C SER A 264 -9.30 -24.58 -11.67
N ARG A 265 -9.48 -25.82 -11.19
CA ARG A 265 -8.83 -26.27 -9.93
C ARG A 265 -7.31 -26.33 -10.05
N GLU A 266 -6.79 -26.77 -11.20
CA GLU A 266 -5.36 -26.78 -11.46
C GLU A 266 -4.80 -25.34 -11.45
N ILE A 267 -5.43 -24.41 -12.16
CA ILE A 267 -5.04 -22.99 -12.18
C ILE A 267 -5.04 -22.42 -10.76
N ALA A 268 -6.14 -22.59 -10.01
CA ALA A 268 -6.25 -22.07 -8.65
C ALA A 268 -5.13 -22.60 -7.74
N ASN A 269 -4.81 -23.90 -7.84
CA ASN A 269 -3.73 -24.51 -7.05
C ASN A 269 -2.34 -24.01 -7.47
N ARG A 270 -2.06 -23.90 -8.78
CA ARG A 270 -0.77 -23.40 -9.30
C ARG A 270 -0.53 -21.95 -8.89
N VAL A 271 -1.54 -21.09 -9.03
CA VAL A 271 -1.47 -19.67 -8.66
C VAL A 271 -1.29 -19.52 -7.14
N TYR A 272 -2.03 -20.28 -6.34
CA TYR A 272 -1.86 -20.26 -4.90
C TYR A 272 -0.46 -20.73 -4.45
N THR A 273 0.03 -21.82 -5.01
CA THR A 273 1.33 -22.40 -4.63
C THR A 273 2.49 -21.48 -5.02
N LYS A 274 2.40 -20.81 -6.17
CA LYS A 274 3.51 -20.02 -6.70
C LYS A 274 3.49 -18.56 -6.23
N HIS A 275 2.29 -17.97 -6.08
CA HIS A 275 2.12 -16.54 -5.84
C HIS A 275 1.39 -16.21 -4.54
N HIS A 276 0.92 -17.22 -3.78
CA HIS A 276 0.08 -17.04 -2.58
C HIS A 276 -1.21 -16.23 -2.82
N VAL A 277 -1.73 -16.24 -4.05
CA VAL A 277 -2.98 -15.60 -4.45
C VAL A 277 -4.10 -16.62 -4.44
N ALA A 278 -5.17 -16.36 -3.69
CA ALA A 278 -6.36 -17.19 -3.65
C ALA A 278 -7.37 -16.72 -4.71
N LEU A 279 -7.52 -17.47 -5.80
CA LEU A 279 -8.56 -17.19 -6.80
C LEU A 279 -9.91 -17.67 -6.27
N ALA A 280 -10.80 -16.73 -5.98
CA ALA A 280 -12.15 -17.01 -5.47
C ALA A 280 -13.13 -17.43 -6.59
N ALA A 281 -12.88 -16.96 -7.81
CA ALA A 281 -13.65 -17.33 -9.01
C ALA A 281 -12.74 -17.33 -10.24
N ILE A 282 -13.00 -18.31 -11.13
CA ILE A 282 -12.40 -18.37 -12.47
C ILE A 282 -13.58 -18.42 -13.46
N GLY A 283 -13.79 -17.29 -14.13
CA GLY A 283 -14.75 -17.20 -15.23
C GLY A 283 -14.16 -17.79 -16.52
N VAL A 284 -15.00 -18.04 -17.51
CA VAL A 284 -14.58 -18.68 -18.76
C VAL A 284 -15.07 -17.89 -19.96
N TYR A 285 -14.15 -17.53 -20.84
CA TYR A 285 -14.43 -17.13 -22.21
C TYR A 285 -14.18 -18.30 -23.17
N SER A 286 -15.07 -18.44 -24.13
CA SER A 286 -15.02 -19.51 -25.11
C SER A 286 -14.25 -19.05 -26.36
N HIS A 287 -13.12 -19.69 -26.66
CA HIS A 287 -12.37 -19.46 -27.88
C HIS A 287 -12.90 -20.33 -29.02
N ASN A 288 -13.29 -19.69 -30.11
CA ASN A 288 -13.78 -20.45 -31.28
C ASN A 288 -12.62 -21.17 -31.99
N THR A 289 -12.72 -22.50 -32.07
CA THR A 289 -11.68 -23.35 -32.67
C THR A 289 -12.10 -24.01 -33.98
N SER A 290 -13.38 -23.96 -34.34
CA SER A 290 -13.95 -24.76 -35.39
C SER A 290 -14.51 -23.98 -36.58
N ASN A 291 -14.75 -22.67 -36.47
CA ASN A 291 -15.38 -21.85 -37.50
C ASN A 291 -14.43 -20.77 -38.02
N ASP A 292 -13.78 -21.04 -39.15
CA ASP A 292 -12.85 -20.10 -39.82
C ASP A 292 -13.49 -18.75 -40.16
N GLY A 293 -14.81 -18.71 -40.44
CA GLY A 293 -15.54 -17.48 -40.70
C GLY A 293 -15.60 -16.57 -39.43
N VAL A 294 -15.88 -17.19 -38.30
CA VAL A 294 -15.92 -16.49 -37.00
C VAL A 294 -14.51 -16.02 -36.58
N MET A 295 -13.48 -16.83 -36.80
CA MET A 295 -12.08 -16.44 -36.52
C MET A 295 -11.66 -15.22 -37.35
N LYS A 296 -12.02 -15.18 -38.66
CA LYS A 296 -11.76 -13.99 -39.47
C LYS A 296 -12.58 -12.78 -39.06
N MET A 297 -13.81 -12.97 -38.58
CA MET A 297 -14.62 -11.90 -38.03
C MET A 297 -13.95 -11.33 -36.75
N GLN A 298 -13.53 -12.18 -35.84
CA GLN A 298 -12.82 -11.79 -34.61
C GLN A 298 -11.59 -10.96 -34.93
N ALA A 299 -10.72 -11.44 -35.82
CA ALA A 299 -9.50 -10.72 -36.19
C ALA A 299 -9.79 -9.31 -36.77
N ARG A 300 -10.78 -9.18 -37.67
CA ARG A 300 -11.16 -7.86 -38.23
C ARG A 300 -11.81 -6.94 -37.22
N ILE A 301 -12.62 -7.49 -36.33
CA ILE A 301 -13.24 -6.69 -35.24
C ILE A 301 -12.16 -6.21 -34.26
N THR A 302 -11.26 -7.10 -33.83
CA THR A 302 -10.15 -6.74 -32.94
C THR A 302 -9.29 -5.63 -33.55
N GLU A 303 -8.92 -5.72 -34.83
CA GLU A 303 -8.16 -4.68 -35.54
C GLU A 303 -8.91 -3.34 -35.55
N ALA A 304 -10.21 -3.34 -35.89
CA ALA A 304 -11.01 -2.14 -35.96
C ALA A 304 -11.26 -1.51 -34.58
N VAL A 305 -11.42 -2.32 -33.55
CA VAL A 305 -11.65 -1.86 -32.18
C VAL A 305 -10.37 -1.35 -31.52
N MET A 306 -9.25 -2.04 -31.72
CA MET A 306 -7.93 -1.61 -31.22
C MET A 306 -7.43 -0.31 -31.88
N SER A 307 -8.00 0.07 -33.02
CA SER A 307 -7.72 1.37 -33.65
C SER A 307 -8.48 2.55 -33.03
N GLN A 308 -9.43 2.30 -32.13
CA GLN A 308 -10.17 3.34 -31.44
C GLN A 308 -9.34 3.97 -30.30
N GLU A 309 -9.48 5.26 -30.13
CA GLU A 309 -8.83 5.98 -29.03
C GLU A 309 -9.36 5.49 -27.67
N HIS A 310 -8.48 5.38 -26.68
CA HIS A 310 -8.76 4.88 -25.33
C HIS A 310 -9.17 3.41 -25.20
N VAL A 311 -9.07 2.60 -26.23
CA VAL A 311 -9.23 1.15 -26.13
C VAL A 311 -7.86 0.51 -25.93
N LEU A 312 -7.66 -0.16 -24.79
CA LEU A 312 -6.40 -0.81 -24.43
C LEU A 312 -6.35 -2.28 -24.84
N GLN A 313 -7.49 -2.99 -24.73
CA GLN A 313 -7.58 -4.41 -24.99
C GLN A 313 -8.98 -4.79 -25.48
N VAL A 314 -9.05 -5.88 -26.24
CA VAL A 314 -10.30 -6.55 -26.65
C VAL A 314 -10.21 -8.01 -26.24
N HIS A 315 -11.22 -8.52 -25.55
CA HIS A 315 -11.28 -9.93 -25.14
C HIS A 315 -12.74 -10.42 -25.04
N GLY A 316 -12.96 -11.65 -24.61
CA GLY A 316 -14.29 -12.21 -24.43
C GLY A 316 -15.13 -12.28 -25.71
N PHE A 317 -14.48 -12.35 -26.89
CA PHE A 317 -15.21 -12.36 -28.16
C PHE A 317 -16.07 -13.61 -28.30
N ASN A 318 -17.36 -13.39 -28.51
CA ASN A 318 -18.35 -14.43 -28.78
C ASN A 318 -19.23 -14.04 -29.95
N CYS A 319 -19.39 -14.94 -30.91
CA CYS A 319 -20.25 -14.75 -32.08
C CYS A 319 -21.26 -15.89 -32.25
N ASN A 320 -22.52 -15.59 -32.07
CA ASN A 320 -23.61 -16.51 -32.44
C ASN A 320 -24.08 -16.17 -33.84
N VAL A 321 -23.62 -16.94 -34.81
CA VAL A 321 -23.94 -16.74 -36.22
C VAL A 321 -25.41 -16.98 -36.50
N LYS A 322 -26.06 -17.96 -35.84
CA LYS A 322 -27.47 -18.29 -36.02
C LYS A 322 -28.38 -17.15 -35.61
N ASP A 323 -28.12 -16.59 -34.44
CA ASP A 323 -28.91 -15.51 -33.87
C ASP A 323 -28.39 -14.12 -34.29
N ARG A 324 -27.31 -14.09 -35.07
CA ARG A 324 -26.63 -12.86 -35.55
C ARG A 324 -26.28 -11.92 -34.42
N VAL A 325 -25.62 -12.42 -33.36
CA VAL A 325 -25.19 -11.65 -32.22
C VAL A 325 -23.66 -11.72 -32.08
N ILE A 326 -23.04 -10.57 -31.96
CA ILE A 326 -21.62 -10.41 -31.62
C ILE A 326 -21.54 -9.78 -30.23
N ARG A 327 -20.72 -10.36 -29.34
CA ARG A 327 -20.41 -9.82 -28.02
C ARG A 327 -18.91 -9.84 -27.83
N PHE A 328 -18.39 -8.81 -27.17
CA PHE A 328 -16.99 -8.75 -26.75
C PHE A 328 -16.82 -7.67 -25.69
N ASP A 329 -15.74 -7.78 -24.95
CA ASP A 329 -15.40 -6.88 -23.87
C ASP A 329 -14.22 -6.00 -24.31
N ILE A 330 -14.19 -4.74 -23.88
CA ILE A 330 -13.11 -3.79 -24.16
C ILE A 330 -12.59 -3.20 -22.85
N VAL A 331 -11.28 -3.21 -22.66
CA VAL A 331 -10.64 -2.46 -21.59
C VAL A 331 -10.47 -1.02 -22.03
N ILE A 332 -11.04 -0.11 -21.26
CA ILE A 332 -11.00 1.33 -21.53
C ILE A 332 -10.00 2.00 -20.57
N ASP A 333 -9.13 2.83 -21.14
CA ASP A 333 -8.20 3.66 -20.37
C ASP A 333 -8.97 4.60 -19.43
N PHE A 334 -8.55 4.66 -18.16
CA PHE A 334 -9.09 5.61 -17.17
C PHE A 334 -8.95 7.08 -17.59
N ALA A 335 -8.03 7.41 -18.51
CA ALA A 335 -7.89 8.74 -19.08
C ALA A 335 -9.02 9.11 -20.05
N ALA A 336 -9.90 8.17 -20.42
CA ALA A 336 -11.02 8.44 -21.29
C ALA A 336 -12.03 9.40 -20.60
N PRO A 337 -12.42 10.51 -21.25
CA PRO A 337 -13.32 11.49 -20.64
C PRO A 337 -14.75 10.96 -20.48
N ASP A 338 -15.18 10.02 -21.30
CA ASP A 338 -16.51 9.40 -21.28
C ASP A 338 -16.45 7.96 -21.79
N PHE A 339 -16.59 7.00 -20.88
CA PHE A 339 -16.62 5.57 -21.19
C PHE A 339 -17.80 5.20 -22.12
N GLY A 340 -18.96 5.84 -21.91
CA GLY A 340 -20.15 5.61 -22.75
C GLY A 340 -19.91 5.98 -24.21
N GLU A 341 -19.18 7.06 -24.46
CA GLU A 341 -18.83 7.52 -25.80
C GLU A 341 -17.85 6.53 -26.50
N VAL A 342 -16.86 5.99 -25.76
CA VAL A 342 -15.95 4.95 -26.29
C VAL A 342 -16.73 3.70 -26.68
N VAL A 343 -17.62 3.21 -25.80
CA VAL A 343 -18.49 2.06 -26.07
C VAL A 343 -19.37 2.30 -27.29
N ARG A 344 -19.99 3.49 -27.39
CA ARG A 344 -20.85 3.86 -28.51
C ARG A 344 -20.08 3.84 -29.83
N LYS A 345 -18.93 4.50 -29.91
CA LYS A 345 -18.07 4.54 -31.11
C LYS A 345 -17.60 3.15 -31.53
N THR A 346 -17.17 2.35 -30.56
CA THR A 346 -16.75 0.96 -30.79
C THR A 346 -17.89 0.11 -31.35
N SER A 347 -19.08 0.22 -30.74
CA SER A 347 -20.27 -0.49 -31.21
C SER A 347 -20.65 -0.09 -32.63
N GLU A 348 -20.62 1.22 -32.96
CA GLU A 348 -20.90 1.73 -34.27
C GLU A 348 -19.87 1.26 -35.31
N ALA A 349 -18.58 1.25 -34.98
CA ALA A 349 -17.53 0.76 -35.87
C ALA A 349 -17.75 -0.72 -36.25
N VAL A 350 -18.07 -1.58 -35.28
CA VAL A 350 -18.33 -2.99 -35.52
C VAL A 350 -19.65 -3.19 -36.29
N LYS A 351 -20.68 -2.40 -35.99
CA LYS A 351 -21.97 -2.45 -36.66
C LYS A 351 -21.85 -2.04 -38.14
N ASN A 352 -20.96 -1.10 -38.45
CA ASN A 352 -20.67 -0.73 -39.84
C ASN A 352 -19.96 -1.86 -40.63
N LEU A 353 -19.09 -2.62 -39.95
CA LEU A 353 -18.43 -3.80 -40.55
C LEU A 353 -19.39 -4.98 -40.76
N TYR A 354 -20.34 -5.16 -39.84
CA TYR A 354 -21.28 -6.28 -39.82
C TYR A 354 -22.73 -5.84 -39.56
N PRO A 355 -23.39 -5.12 -40.51
CA PRO A 355 -24.71 -4.52 -40.30
C PRO A 355 -25.81 -5.52 -39.99
N ALA A 356 -25.63 -6.78 -40.40
CA ALA A 356 -26.61 -7.85 -40.19
C ALA A 356 -26.58 -8.41 -38.75
N PHE A 357 -25.62 -8.01 -37.91
CA PHE A 357 -25.45 -8.51 -36.56
C PHE A 357 -25.87 -7.47 -35.51
N SER A 358 -26.45 -7.95 -34.44
CA SER A 358 -26.58 -7.17 -33.19
C SER A 358 -25.23 -7.20 -32.47
N VAL A 359 -24.75 -6.02 -32.05
CA VAL A 359 -23.45 -5.86 -31.41
C VAL A 359 -23.66 -5.43 -29.96
N THR A 360 -23.07 -6.16 -29.03
CA THR A 360 -23.01 -5.82 -27.60
C THR A 360 -21.55 -5.68 -27.21
N VAL A 361 -21.19 -4.49 -26.75
CA VAL A 361 -19.85 -4.17 -26.24
C VAL A 361 -19.97 -3.97 -24.74
N GLN A 362 -19.21 -4.75 -23.98
CA GLN A 362 -19.13 -4.61 -22.53
C GLN A 362 -17.89 -3.77 -22.18
N PRO A 363 -18.06 -2.63 -21.51
CA PRO A 363 -16.91 -1.90 -20.99
C PRO A 363 -16.32 -2.62 -19.79
N ASP A 364 -15.02 -2.68 -19.75
CA ASP A 364 -14.25 -3.15 -18.61
C ASP A 364 -13.17 -2.12 -18.24
N SER A 365 -12.70 -2.20 -17.01
CA SER A 365 -11.70 -1.30 -16.46
C SER A 365 -10.35 -1.99 -16.37
N ASP A 366 -9.29 -1.24 -16.63
CA ASP A 366 -7.92 -1.71 -16.47
C ASP A 366 -7.57 -1.85 -14.97
N PHE A 367 -7.85 -3.04 -14.40
CA PHE A 367 -7.56 -3.34 -12.99
C PHE A 367 -6.14 -3.87 -12.75
N SER A 368 -5.47 -4.40 -13.78
CA SER A 368 -4.25 -5.21 -13.58
C SER A 368 -3.07 -4.86 -14.50
N ASP A 369 -3.26 -4.01 -15.51
CA ASP A 369 -2.21 -3.71 -16.51
C ASP A 369 -1.69 -2.27 -16.40
#